data_94f6bbf4d0277c62c8868b30a3252717
#
_entry.id   94f6bbf4d0277c62c8868b30a3252717
#
_cell.length_a   1.000
_cell.length_b   1.000
_cell.length_c   1.000
_cell.angle_alpha   90.00
_cell.angle_beta   90.00
_cell.angle_gamma   90.00
#
_symmetry.space_group_name_H-M   'P 1'
#
loop_
_entity.id
_entity.type
_entity.pdbx_description
1 polymer ?
#
loop_
_entity_poly.entity_id
_entity_poly.type
_entity_poly.pdbx_seq_one_letter_code
_entity_poly.pdbx_strand_id
1 'polypeptide(L)'
;MRVVVTGGTGFIGSHTVAALVRHGHEVRVLARRPEMVARVLAPLGVRAEAAAGDVTDPDSVAAAFEGYDAVIHTAAQIGVSGGRGRCDDVNVGGTKTVLTQAVRLHLDPIVYTSTISIYLPSQLPVVTPESVLAEPLSPYAASKLEAELLVREFQAEGHPVTSIAVGGVYGPDSPHLDSSFAGVLGALRSMMLVPPGGTTVVDVRDTAELLARAATPGRGPRRYLAGGRYVTWSEWVQLLGMAAGTEMARQDVTADEMIALGREFDDQRKQGIEVDIPLTEEAAIIMTRCPPTDDSATLSEFDLDYRTTAETFGDTVE
;
A
#
# COMPACT_ATOMS: atom_id res chain seq x y z
N MET A 1 -12.34 -12.43 -17.20
CA MET A 1 -13.34 -11.70 -16.39
C MET A 1 -13.25 -10.23 -16.70
N ARG A 2 -14.30 -9.49 -16.44
CA ARG A 2 -14.31 -8.02 -16.46
C ARG A 2 -14.06 -7.51 -15.02
N VAL A 3 -12.97 -6.78 -14.82
CA VAL A 3 -12.52 -6.35 -13.51
C VAL A 3 -12.44 -4.82 -13.44
N VAL A 4 -13.08 -4.22 -12.45
CA VAL A 4 -12.89 -2.80 -12.16
C VAL A 4 -11.73 -2.62 -11.19
N VAL A 5 -10.83 -1.67 -11.49
CA VAL A 5 -9.77 -1.26 -10.57
C VAL A 5 -10.01 0.18 -10.14
N THR A 6 -10.22 0.41 -8.86
CA THR A 6 -10.18 1.75 -8.31
C THR A 6 -8.75 2.09 -7.88
N GLY A 7 -8.33 3.33 -8.03
CA GLY A 7 -6.94 3.70 -7.75
C GLY A 7 -5.93 3.26 -8.82
N GLY A 8 -6.40 2.82 -10.01
CA GLY A 8 -5.56 2.35 -11.11
C GLY A 8 -4.62 3.39 -11.73
N THR A 9 -4.65 4.63 -11.27
CA THR A 9 -3.67 5.69 -11.59
C THR A 9 -2.60 5.87 -10.51
N GLY A 10 -2.64 5.09 -9.42
CA GLY A 10 -1.63 5.04 -8.38
C GLY A 10 -0.58 3.96 -8.66
N PHE A 11 0.45 3.88 -7.82
CA PHE A 11 1.58 2.96 -8.00
C PHE A 11 1.13 1.49 -8.01
N ILE A 12 0.54 0.98 -6.93
CA ILE A 12 0.04 -0.40 -6.86
C ILE A 12 -1.04 -0.64 -7.93
N GLY A 13 -1.98 0.30 -8.06
CA GLY A 13 -3.13 0.13 -8.96
C GLY A 13 -2.76 0.03 -10.43
N SER A 14 -1.81 0.84 -10.92
CA SER A 14 -1.35 0.80 -12.32
C SER A 14 -0.68 -0.53 -12.66
N HIS A 15 0.19 -1.03 -11.78
CA HIS A 15 0.81 -2.35 -11.93
C HIS A 15 -0.23 -3.48 -11.84
N THR A 16 -1.25 -3.35 -10.97
CA THR A 16 -2.36 -4.30 -10.87
C THR A 16 -3.17 -4.35 -12.18
N VAL A 17 -3.47 -3.19 -12.78
CA VAL A 17 -4.09 -3.13 -14.11
C VAL A 17 -3.24 -3.85 -15.14
N ALA A 18 -1.92 -3.61 -15.13
CA ALA A 18 -1.02 -4.27 -16.06
C ALA A 18 -0.96 -5.79 -15.86
N ALA A 19 -0.95 -6.28 -14.62
CA ALA A 19 -1.00 -7.70 -14.31
C ALA A 19 -2.32 -8.33 -14.81
N LEU A 20 -3.46 -7.74 -14.50
CA LEU A 20 -4.78 -8.20 -14.94
C LEU A 20 -4.88 -8.30 -16.47
N VAL A 21 -4.42 -7.28 -17.20
CA VAL A 21 -4.41 -7.29 -18.67
C VAL A 21 -3.53 -8.41 -19.20
N ARG A 22 -2.34 -8.64 -18.62
CA ARG A 22 -1.47 -9.77 -19.00
C ARG A 22 -2.09 -11.13 -18.72
N HIS A 23 -2.93 -11.24 -17.69
CA HIS A 23 -3.75 -12.44 -17.42
C HIS A 23 -4.99 -12.57 -18.31
N GLY A 24 -5.20 -11.65 -19.27
CA GLY A 24 -6.31 -11.70 -20.23
C GLY A 24 -7.65 -11.23 -19.68
N HIS A 25 -7.65 -10.45 -18.60
CA HIS A 25 -8.84 -9.80 -18.09
C HIS A 25 -9.16 -8.53 -18.89
N GLU A 26 -10.44 -8.21 -19.00
CA GLU A 26 -10.93 -6.92 -19.47
C GLU A 26 -10.98 -5.97 -18.26
N VAL A 27 -10.26 -4.84 -18.33
CA VAL A 27 -10.07 -3.97 -17.17
C VAL A 27 -10.64 -2.58 -17.41
N ARG A 28 -11.45 -2.12 -16.46
CA ARG A 28 -11.89 -0.71 -16.34
C ARG A 28 -11.23 -0.05 -15.13
N VAL A 29 -10.71 1.16 -15.29
CA VAL A 29 -10.16 1.98 -14.21
C VAL A 29 -11.16 3.07 -13.85
N LEU A 30 -11.66 3.04 -12.60
CA LEU A 30 -12.42 4.16 -12.05
C LEU A 30 -11.45 5.24 -11.58
N ALA A 31 -11.52 6.42 -12.18
CA ALA A 31 -10.60 7.51 -11.90
C ALA A 31 -11.29 8.88 -11.91
N ARG A 32 -10.90 9.76 -10.98
CA ARG A 32 -11.36 11.17 -10.94
C ARG A 32 -10.92 11.96 -12.17
N ARG A 33 -9.83 11.55 -12.78
CA ARG A 33 -9.26 12.11 -14.02
C ARG A 33 -9.01 11.00 -15.03
N PRO A 34 -10.04 10.56 -15.77
CA PRO A 34 -9.95 9.43 -16.68
C PRO A 34 -8.91 9.62 -17.80
N GLU A 35 -8.63 10.86 -18.18
CA GLU A 35 -7.59 11.22 -19.16
C GLU A 35 -6.17 10.83 -18.70
N MET A 36 -5.95 10.67 -17.40
CA MET A 36 -4.65 10.25 -16.86
C MET A 36 -4.40 8.76 -16.99
N VAL A 37 -5.44 7.93 -17.14
CA VAL A 37 -5.32 6.47 -17.18
C VAL A 37 -4.38 6.02 -18.29
N ALA A 38 -4.60 6.49 -19.53
CA ALA A 38 -3.74 6.12 -20.66
C ALA A 38 -2.28 6.57 -20.46
N ARG A 39 -2.06 7.75 -19.86
CA ARG A 39 -0.71 8.26 -19.58
C ARG A 39 0.03 7.41 -18.54
N VAL A 40 -0.67 7.02 -17.47
CA VAL A 40 -0.08 6.22 -16.38
C VAL A 40 0.21 4.79 -16.83
N LEU A 41 -0.62 4.22 -17.69
CA LEU A 41 -0.46 2.85 -18.17
C LEU A 41 0.52 2.70 -19.33
N ALA A 42 0.86 3.79 -20.02
CA ALA A 42 1.74 3.76 -21.19
C ALA A 42 3.14 3.19 -20.90
N PRO A 43 3.85 3.55 -19.81
CA PRO A 43 5.13 2.95 -19.46
C PRO A 43 5.04 1.42 -19.24
N LEU A 44 3.92 0.95 -18.70
CA LEU A 44 3.66 -0.47 -18.44
C LEU A 44 3.24 -1.26 -19.70
N GLY A 45 3.12 -0.60 -20.86
CA GLY A 45 2.81 -1.21 -22.15
C GLY A 45 1.37 -1.76 -22.28
N VAL A 46 0.43 -1.33 -21.43
CA VAL A 46 -0.96 -1.81 -21.42
C VAL A 46 -1.96 -0.68 -21.61
N ARG A 47 -3.20 -1.08 -21.91
CA ARG A 47 -4.35 -0.17 -22.01
C ARG A 47 -5.51 -0.75 -21.24
N ALA A 48 -6.34 0.13 -20.66
CA ALA A 48 -7.59 -0.23 -19.99
C ALA A 48 -8.66 0.83 -20.30
N GLU A 49 -9.91 0.44 -20.16
CA GLU A 49 -11.03 1.38 -20.20
C GLU A 49 -10.96 2.35 -19.02
N ALA A 50 -11.30 3.61 -19.24
CA ALA A 50 -11.33 4.61 -18.20
C ALA A 50 -12.77 5.06 -17.95
N ALA A 51 -13.23 4.98 -16.70
CA ALA A 51 -14.50 5.51 -16.24
C ALA A 51 -14.25 6.72 -15.33
N ALA A 52 -14.95 7.83 -15.57
CA ALA A 52 -14.92 8.98 -14.70
C ALA A 52 -15.73 8.72 -13.43
N GLY A 53 -15.19 9.05 -12.26
CA GLY A 53 -15.90 8.96 -10.99
C GLY A 53 -14.99 9.07 -9.78
N ASP A 54 -15.61 9.15 -8.62
CA ASP A 54 -14.94 9.21 -7.30
C ASP A 54 -15.45 8.07 -6.44
N VAL A 55 -14.55 7.41 -5.69
CA VAL A 55 -14.90 6.32 -4.77
C VAL A 55 -15.83 6.76 -3.64
N THR A 56 -15.89 8.06 -3.35
CA THR A 56 -16.79 8.65 -2.37
C THR A 56 -18.21 8.93 -2.91
N ASP A 57 -18.40 8.82 -4.24
CA ASP A 57 -19.69 9.02 -4.89
C ASP A 57 -20.34 7.67 -5.27
N PRO A 58 -21.40 7.24 -4.56
CA PRO A 58 -22.05 5.96 -4.80
C PRO A 58 -22.60 5.77 -6.22
N ASP A 59 -23.04 6.83 -6.87
CA ASP A 59 -23.64 6.74 -8.19
C ASP A 59 -22.56 6.53 -9.27
N SER A 60 -21.42 7.21 -9.15
CA SER A 60 -20.29 7.00 -10.06
C SER A 60 -19.65 5.62 -9.87
N VAL A 61 -19.57 5.13 -8.64
CA VAL A 61 -19.08 3.77 -8.35
C VAL A 61 -20.03 2.73 -8.93
N ALA A 62 -21.35 2.87 -8.72
CA ALA A 62 -22.35 1.97 -9.27
C ALA A 62 -22.28 1.89 -10.81
N ALA A 63 -22.23 3.05 -11.48
CA ALA A 63 -22.11 3.13 -12.93
C ALA A 63 -20.82 2.48 -13.45
N ALA A 64 -19.70 2.65 -12.73
CA ALA A 64 -18.43 2.03 -13.11
C ALA A 64 -18.44 0.50 -12.97
N PHE A 65 -19.21 -0.04 -12.02
CA PHE A 65 -19.29 -1.48 -11.72
C PHE A 65 -20.32 -2.23 -12.59
N GLU A 66 -21.25 -1.50 -13.19
CA GLU A 66 -22.32 -2.11 -14.00
C GLU A 66 -21.74 -2.94 -15.13
N GLY A 67 -22.16 -4.21 -15.17
CA GLY A 67 -21.72 -5.18 -16.18
C GLY A 67 -20.32 -5.76 -15.94
N TYR A 68 -19.69 -5.55 -14.77
CA TYR A 68 -18.41 -6.13 -14.39
C TYR A 68 -18.58 -7.27 -13.39
N ASP A 69 -17.56 -8.14 -13.31
CA ASP A 69 -17.63 -9.39 -12.55
C ASP A 69 -16.94 -9.25 -11.18
N ALA A 70 -15.92 -8.38 -11.08
CA ALA A 70 -15.08 -8.25 -9.91
C ALA A 70 -14.59 -6.80 -9.73
N VAL A 71 -14.13 -6.48 -8.52
CA VAL A 71 -13.45 -5.22 -8.23
C VAL A 71 -12.17 -5.43 -7.43
N ILE A 72 -11.11 -4.68 -7.78
CA ILE A 72 -9.92 -4.53 -6.96
C ILE A 72 -9.84 -3.07 -6.49
N HIS A 73 -9.97 -2.88 -5.19
CA HIS A 73 -9.96 -1.57 -4.56
C HIS A 73 -8.57 -1.23 -4.03
N THR A 74 -7.83 -0.42 -4.78
CA THR A 74 -6.50 0.08 -4.40
C THR A 74 -6.51 1.60 -4.11
N ALA A 75 -7.66 2.26 -4.29
CA ALA A 75 -7.75 3.70 -4.05
C ALA A 75 -7.61 4.00 -2.56
N ALA A 76 -6.65 4.84 -2.22
CA ALA A 76 -6.44 5.34 -0.87
C ALA A 76 -5.79 6.73 -0.92
N GLN A 77 -6.01 7.51 0.13
CA GLN A 77 -5.28 8.74 0.39
C GLN A 77 -4.14 8.44 1.36
N ILE A 78 -2.90 8.63 0.93
CA ILE A 78 -1.69 8.45 1.74
C ILE A 78 -1.15 9.83 2.12
N GLY A 79 -0.69 9.98 3.38
CA GLY A 79 0.02 11.16 3.87
C GLY A 79 -0.87 12.29 4.39
N VAL A 80 -0.20 13.32 4.93
CA VAL A 80 -0.81 14.44 5.65
C VAL A 80 -1.35 15.58 4.76
N SER A 81 -1.25 15.48 3.44
CA SER A 81 -1.71 16.51 2.50
C SER A 81 -3.24 16.55 2.44
N GLY A 82 -3.88 17.15 3.42
CA GLY A 82 -5.34 17.31 3.44
C GLY A 82 -6.00 17.14 4.80
N GLY A 83 -5.21 16.79 5.82
CA GLY A 83 -5.72 16.58 7.19
C GLY A 83 -6.51 15.28 7.36
N ARG A 84 -6.93 14.99 8.61
CA ARG A 84 -7.64 13.77 9.00
C ARG A 84 -8.93 13.55 8.21
N GLY A 85 -9.76 14.58 8.04
CA GLY A 85 -11.05 14.46 7.37
C GLY A 85 -10.96 13.90 5.95
N ARG A 86 -9.96 14.27 5.17
CA ARG A 86 -9.79 13.77 3.81
C ARG A 86 -9.34 12.32 3.74
N CYS A 87 -8.53 11.86 4.70
CA CYS A 87 -8.19 10.43 4.80
C CYS A 87 -9.44 9.61 5.16
N ASP A 88 -10.26 10.07 6.10
CA ASP A 88 -11.48 9.39 6.52
C ASP A 88 -12.49 9.33 5.37
N ASP A 89 -12.70 10.42 4.63
CA ASP A 89 -13.62 10.46 3.49
C ASP A 89 -13.24 9.43 2.41
N VAL A 90 -11.96 9.36 2.04
CA VAL A 90 -11.50 8.48 0.96
C VAL A 90 -11.29 7.04 1.47
N ASN A 91 -10.54 6.88 2.57
CA ASN A 91 -10.13 5.54 3.01
C ASN A 91 -11.28 4.78 3.67
N VAL A 92 -12.13 5.46 4.46
CA VAL A 92 -13.28 4.83 5.13
C VAL A 92 -14.54 4.97 4.27
N GLY A 93 -14.94 6.20 3.95
CA GLY A 93 -16.13 6.48 3.16
C GLY A 93 -16.07 5.85 1.77
N GLY A 94 -14.94 6.01 1.08
CA GLY A 94 -14.70 5.41 -0.25
C GLY A 94 -14.74 3.88 -0.20
N THR A 95 -14.06 3.25 0.78
CA THR A 95 -14.11 1.79 0.96
C THR A 95 -15.53 1.31 1.22
N LYS A 96 -16.27 1.99 2.12
CA LYS A 96 -17.68 1.66 2.38
C LYS A 96 -18.52 1.72 1.11
N THR A 97 -18.37 2.78 0.32
CA THR A 97 -19.10 2.95 -0.94
C THR A 97 -18.78 1.83 -1.93
N VAL A 98 -17.49 1.54 -2.13
CA VAL A 98 -17.03 0.48 -3.04
C VAL A 98 -17.58 -0.89 -2.62
N LEU A 99 -17.44 -1.27 -1.35
CA LEU A 99 -17.93 -2.56 -0.84
C LEU A 99 -19.45 -2.66 -0.98
N THR A 100 -20.19 -1.61 -0.57
CA THR A 100 -21.65 -1.59 -0.66
C THR A 100 -22.14 -1.76 -2.10
N GLN A 101 -21.55 -1.04 -3.06
CA GLN A 101 -21.94 -1.16 -4.46
C GLN A 101 -21.53 -2.50 -5.06
N ALA A 102 -20.35 -3.02 -4.72
CA ALA A 102 -19.89 -4.32 -5.19
C ALA A 102 -20.80 -5.46 -4.71
N VAL A 103 -21.18 -5.45 -3.44
CA VAL A 103 -22.13 -6.44 -2.88
C VAL A 103 -23.51 -6.30 -3.52
N ARG A 104 -24.02 -5.08 -3.68
CA ARG A 104 -25.32 -4.82 -4.33
C ARG A 104 -25.39 -5.33 -5.77
N LEU A 105 -24.26 -5.28 -6.50
CA LEU A 105 -24.13 -5.73 -7.89
C LEU A 105 -23.62 -7.17 -8.00
N HIS A 106 -23.47 -7.88 -6.87
CA HIS A 106 -23.05 -9.28 -6.80
C HIS A 106 -21.67 -9.54 -7.43
N LEU A 107 -20.73 -8.60 -7.27
CA LEU A 107 -19.35 -8.82 -7.71
C LEU A 107 -18.65 -9.88 -6.85
N ASP A 108 -17.95 -10.80 -7.52
CA ASP A 108 -17.14 -11.84 -6.87
C ASP A 108 -15.89 -12.12 -7.72
N PRO A 109 -14.69 -11.83 -7.22
CA PRO A 109 -14.35 -11.35 -5.89
C PRO A 109 -14.42 -9.81 -5.73
N ILE A 110 -14.39 -9.38 -4.47
CA ILE A 110 -14.14 -8.00 -4.05
C ILE A 110 -12.77 -8.01 -3.36
N VAL A 111 -11.73 -7.47 -3.99
CA VAL A 111 -10.37 -7.45 -3.43
C VAL A 111 -10.06 -6.07 -2.87
N TYR A 112 -9.70 -6.00 -1.59
CA TYR A 112 -9.33 -4.77 -0.89
C TYR A 112 -7.84 -4.76 -0.56
N THR A 113 -7.15 -3.69 -0.96
CA THR A 113 -5.75 -3.47 -0.61
C THR A 113 -5.65 -2.76 0.73
N SER A 114 -5.32 -3.54 1.75
CA SER A 114 -5.04 -3.06 3.11
C SER A 114 -3.55 -2.73 3.27
N THR A 115 -3.07 -2.58 4.49
CA THR A 115 -1.68 -2.26 4.81
C THR A 115 -1.26 -2.95 6.10
N ILE A 116 0.02 -3.33 6.20
CA ILE A 116 0.57 -3.85 7.47
C ILE A 116 0.55 -2.83 8.59
N SER A 117 0.38 -1.53 8.30
CA SER A 117 0.31 -0.48 9.34
C SER A 117 -0.83 -0.69 10.33
N ILE A 118 -1.87 -1.47 9.98
CA ILE A 118 -2.95 -1.84 10.91
C ILE A 118 -2.48 -2.75 12.04
N TYR A 119 -1.30 -3.35 11.91
CA TYR A 119 -0.68 -4.20 12.92
C TYR A 119 0.49 -3.49 13.64
N LEU A 120 0.81 -2.23 13.29
CA LEU A 120 1.97 -1.50 13.79
C LEU A 120 1.61 -0.32 14.69
N PRO A 121 2.39 -0.08 15.76
CA PRO A 121 3.56 -0.84 16.20
C PRO A 121 3.18 -2.19 16.82
N SER A 122 4.00 -3.21 16.64
CA SER A 122 3.73 -4.55 17.16
C SER A 122 4.75 -4.97 18.23
N GLN A 123 4.27 -5.73 19.21
CA GLN A 123 5.11 -6.42 20.20
C GLN A 123 5.36 -7.90 19.81
N LEU A 124 4.72 -8.37 18.74
CA LEU A 124 4.88 -9.73 18.27
C LEU A 124 6.21 -9.88 17.52
N PRO A 125 6.88 -11.03 17.62
CA PRO A 125 8.10 -11.28 16.86
C PRO A 125 7.83 -11.41 15.34
N VAL A 126 6.62 -11.80 14.97
CA VAL A 126 6.15 -11.94 13.58
C VAL A 126 4.67 -11.59 13.52
N VAL A 127 4.26 -10.87 12.48
CA VAL A 127 2.84 -10.56 12.21
C VAL A 127 2.26 -11.61 11.26
N THR A 128 1.05 -12.07 11.58
CA THR A 128 0.22 -12.98 10.76
C THR A 128 -1.12 -12.31 10.43
N PRO A 129 -1.93 -12.82 9.49
CA PRO A 129 -3.26 -12.28 9.22
C PRO A 129 -4.21 -12.29 10.43
N GLU A 130 -3.96 -13.16 11.41
CA GLU A 130 -4.73 -13.33 12.65
C GLU A 130 -4.19 -12.48 13.80
N SER A 131 -3.08 -11.78 13.60
CA SER A 131 -2.48 -10.91 14.62
C SER A 131 -3.46 -9.83 15.08
N VAL A 132 -3.31 -9.42 16.33
CA VAL A 132 -4.11 -8.34 16.92
C VAL A 132 -3.82 -7.04 16.18
N LEU A 133 -4.87 -6.30 15.85
CA LEU A 133 -4.76 -4.98 15.27
C LEU A 133 -4.17 -4.00 16.28
N ALA A 134 -3.26 -3.15 15.83
CA ALA A 134 -2.57 -2.19 16.67
C ALA A 134 -3.41 -0.93 16.92
N GLU A 135 -3.11 -0.22 18.01
CA GLU A 135 -3.62 1.12 18.20
C GLU A 135 -2.92 2.07 17.21
N PRO A 136 -3.67 2.81 16.37
CA PRO A 136 -3.08 3.62 15.32
C PRO A 136 -2.41 4.87 15.90
N LEU A 137 -1.23 5.19 15.38
CA LEU A 137 -0.45 6.36 15.82
C LEU A 137 -0.68 7.60 14.95
N SER A 138 -1.28 7.46 13.77
CA SER A 138 -1.52 8.56 12.82
C SER A 138 -2.93 8.59 12.28
N PRO A 139 -3.37 9.72 11.71
CA PRO A 139 -4.63 9.82 10.98
C PRO A 139 -4.74 8.82 9.83
N TYR A 140 -3.64 8.56 9.12
CA TYR A 140 -3.61 7.56 8.04
C TYR A 140 -3.81 6.14 8.60
N ALA A 141 -3.03 5.74 9.60
CA ALA A 141 -3.16 4.42 10.22
C ALA A 141 -4.57 4.23 10.82
N ALA A 142 -5.14 5.27 11.45
CA ALA A 142 -6.49 5.25 11.98
C ALA A 142 -7.53 5.01 10.89
N SER A 143 -7.46 5.76 9.78
CA SER A 143 -8.40 5.59 8.66
C SER A 143 -8.29 4.23 7.99
N LYS A 144 -7.08 3.68 7.87
CA LYS A 144 -6.86 2.33 7.30
C LYS A 144 -7.33 1.23 8.25
N LEU A 145 -7.16 1.41 9.56
CA LEU A 145 -7.69 0.50 10.57
C LEU A 145 -9.22 0.49 10.55
N GLU A 146 -9.87 1.66 10.51
CA GLU A 146 -11.33 1.76 10.43
C GLU A 146 -11.87 1.13 9.15
N ALA A 147 -11.22 1.37 8.00
CA ALA A 147 -11.57 0.71 6.74
C ALA A 147 -11.40 -0.81 6.81
N GLU A 148 -10.35 -1.32 7.45
CA GLU A 148 -10.14 -2.77 7.64
C GLU A 148 -11.21 -3.38 8.56
N LEU A 149 -11.62 -2.68 9.62
CA LEU A 149 -12.73 -3.13 10.48
C LEU A 149 -14.02 -3.23 9.70
N LEU A 150 -14.34 -2.25 8.87
CA LEU A 150 -15.48 -2.29 7.95
C LEU A 150 -15.38 -3.48 6.98
N VAL A 151 -14.21 -3.73 6.39
CA VAL A 151 -14.00 -4.91 5.53
C VAL A 151 -14.29 -6.20 6.28
N ARG A 152 -13.86 -6.31 7.55
CA ARG A 152 -14.10 -7.49 8.39
C ARG A 152 -15.60 -7.67 8.73
N GLU A 153 -16.38 -6.59 8.83
CA GLU A 153 -17.84 -6.66 8.97
C GLU A 153 -18.46 -7.31 7.73
N PHE A 154 -18.12 -6.85 6.51
CA PHE A 154 -18.59 -7.47 5.27
C PHE A 154 -18.16 -8.94 5.14
N GLN A 155 -16.96 -9.28 5.58
CA GLN A 155 -16.48 -10.67 5.61
C GLN A 155 -17.30 -11.53 6.60
N ALA A 156 -17.64 -11.00 7.77
CA ALA A 156 -18.45 -11.70 8.78
C ALA A 156 -19.90 -11.93 8.29
N GLU A 157 -20.41 -11.07 7.43
CA GLU A 157 -21.70 -11.25 6.75
C GLU A 157 -21.64 -12.27 5.59
N GLY A 158 -20.46 -12.81 5.28
CA GLY A 158 -20.25 -13.85 4.26
C GLY A 158 -20.02 -13.31 2.86
N HIS A 159 -19.84 -12.00 2.69
CA HIS A 159 -19.54 -11.42 1.37
C HIS A 159 -18.15 -11.82 0.88
N PRO A 160 -17.93 -11.96 -0.45
CA PRO A 160 -16.69 -12.49 -1.03
C PRO A 160 -15.57 -11.43 -1.04
N VAL A 161 -15.30 -10.84 0.12
CA VAL A 161 -14.27 -9.80 0.29
C VAL A 161 -12.95 -10.43 0.70
N THR A 162 -11.93 -10.21 -0.11
CA THR A 162 -10.53 -10.56 0.19
C THR A 162 -9.77 -9.31 0.59
N SER A 163 -9.24 -9.27 1.82
CA SER A 163 -8.33 -8.21 2.28
C SER A 163 -6.88 -8.67 2.15
N ILE A 164 -6.02 -7.83 1.57
CA ILE A 164 -4.59 -8.10 1.43
C ILE A 164 -3.82 -6.93 2.06
N ALA A 165 -3.18 -7.18 3.20
CA ALA A 165 -2.38 -6.18 3.90
C ALA A 165 -0.97 -6.15 3.32
N VAL A 166 -0.62 -5.06 2.62
CA VAL A 166 0.66 -4.91 1.94
C VAL A 166 1.69 -4.17 2.80
N GLY A 167 2.96 -4.55 2.64
CA GLY A 167 4.12 -3.94 3.30
C GLY A 167 4.58 -2.64 2.64
N GLY A 168 5.86 -2.31 2.83
CA GLY A 168 6.51 -1.22 2.12
C GLY A 168 6.72 -1.60 0.65
N VAL A 169 5.99 -0.93 -0.25
CA VAL A 169 6.01 -1.23 -1.68
C VAL A 169 7.06 -0.38 -2.38
N TYR A 170 7.95 -1.05 -3.12
CA TYR A 170 9.01 -0.46 -3.93
C TYR A 170 8.98 -1.05 -5.34
N GLY A 171 9.75 -0.49 -6.27
CA GLY A 171 9.87 -0.99 -7.64
C GLY A 171 9.81 0.11 -8.70
N PRO A 172 9.80 -0.27 -9.99
CA PRO A 172 9.87 0.67 -11.10
C PRO A 172 8.55 1.38 -11.41
N ASP A 173 8.61 2.36 -12.30
CA ASP A 173 7.45 2.98 -12.97
C ASP A 173 6.41 3.58 -12.01
N SER A 174 6.83 4.16 -10.88
CA SER A 174 5.88 4.88 -10.03
C SER A 174 5.37 6.14 -10.72
N PRO A 175 4.04 6.29 -10.90
CA PRO A 175 3.49 7.48 -11.56
C PRO A 175 3.58 8.75 -10.72
N HIS A 176 3.93 8.62 -9.44
CA HIS A 176 3.97 9.72 -8.48
C HIS A 176 5.11 9.55 -7.50
N LEU A 177 5.67 10.66 -7.05
CA LEU A 177 6.62 10.69 -5.93
C LEU A 177 5.81 10.61 -4.63
N ASP A 178 5.55 9.41 -4.15
CA ASP A 178 4.91 9.20 -2.84
C ASP A 178 5.90 9.27 -1.67
N SER A 179 5.42 9.05 -0.45
CA SER A 179 6.26 9.14 0.74
C SER A 179 7.40 8.11 0.78
N SER A 180 7.21 6.92 0.18
CA SER A 180 8.25 5.88 0.11
C SER A 180 9.39 6.33 -0.80
N PHE A 181 9.06 6.82 -2.00
CA PHE A 181 10.06 7.35 -2.93
C PHE A 181 10.70 8.65 -2.44
N ALA A 182 9.95 9.52 -1.75
CA ALA A 182 10.51 10.69 -1.09
C ALA A 182 11.53 10.29 -0.01
N GLY A 183 11.25 9.22 0.73
CA GLY A 183 12.18 8.62 1.70
C GLY A 183 13.47 8.11 1.05
N VAL A 184 13.35 7.37 -0.06
CA VAL A 184 14.49 6.89 -0.86
C VAL A 184 15.34 8.06 -1.37
N LEU A 185 14.72 9.07 -1.99
CA LEU A 185 15.40 10.26 -2.48
C LEU A 185 16.07 11.06 -1.35
N GLY A 186 15.41 11.19 -0.20
CA GLY A 186 15.97 11.81 0.99
C GLY A 186 17.22 11.09 1.47
N ALA A 187 17.16 9.77 1.57
CA ALA A 187 18.28 8.93 1.99
C ALA A 187 19.48 9.01 1.02
N LEU A 188 19.22 9.08 -0.29
CA LEU A 188 20.28 9.24 -1.31
C LEU A 188 20.94 10.63 -1.30
N ARG A 189 20.26 11.66 -0.80
CA ARG A 189 20.74 13.05 -0.80
C ARG A 189 21.36 13.52 0.50
N SER A 190 21.11 12.79 1.58
CA SER A 190 21.55 13.18 2.92
C SER A 190 22.06 11.98 3.72
N MET A 191 22.56 12.25 4.93
CA MET A 191 22.94 11.20 5.87
C MET A 191 21.68 10.50 6.41
N MET A 192 21.64 9.16 6.35
CA MET A 192 20.56 8.39 6.95
C MET A 192 20.87 8.02 8.40
N LEU A 193 19.92 8.26 9.29
CA LEU A 193 19.93 7.74 10.65
C LEU A 193 19.45 6.29 10.62
N VAL A 194 20.27 5.39 11.18
CA VAL A 194 20.04 3.95 11.17
C VAL A 194 19.73 3.46 12.58
N PRO A 195 18.45 3.37 12.97
CA PRO A 195 18.06 2.79 14.26
C PRO A 195 18.11 1.26 14.21
N PRO A 196 18.05 0.58 15.38
CA PRO A 196 17.74 -0.85 15.42
C PRO A 196 16.33 -1.10 14.85
N GLY A 197 16.13 -2.29 14.25
CA GLY A 197 14.88 -2.64 13.59
C GLY A 197 15.01 -2.67 12.08
N GLY A 198 13.90 -2.54 11.39
CA GLY A 198 13.84 -2.64 9.93
C GLY A 198 12.46 -2.36 9.38
N THR A 199 12.25 -2.79 8.18
CA THR A 199 10.97 -2.67 7.46
C THR A 199 10.72 -3.90 6.59
N THR A 200 9.50 -4.09 6.18
CA THR A 200 9.17 -5.07 5.14
C THR A 200 9.24 -4.41 3.77
N VAL A 201 9.74 -5.13 2.80
CA VAL A 201 9.92 -4.67 1.41
C VAL A 201 9.27 -5.67 0.47
N VAL A 202 8.30 -5.21 -0.28
CA VAL A 202 7.65 -6.00 -1.35
C VAL A 202 7.73 -5.26 -2.67
N ASP A 203 7.99 -6.01 -3.74
CA ASP A 203 8.01 -5.44 -5.08
C ASP A 203 6.57 -5.13 -5.55
N VAL A 204 6.38 -3.99 -6.19
CA VAL A 204 5.08 -3.59 -6.74
C VAL A 204 4.55 -4.60 -7.76
N ARG A 205 5.44 -5.24 -8.51
CA ARG A 205 5.07 -6.27 -9.52
C ARG A 205 4.58 -7.54 -8.85
N ASP A 206 5.16 -7.93 -7.70
CA ASP A 206 4.72 -9.10 -6.93
C ASP A 206 3.40 -8.81 -6.22
N THR A 207 3.25 -7.60 -5.68
CA THR A 207 1.97 -7.12 -5.12
C THR A 207 0.88 -7.11 -6.18
N ALA A 208 1.17 -6.60 -7.37
CA ALA A 208 0.22 -6.55 -8.49
C ALA A 208 -0.17 -7.94 -8.99
N GLU A 209 0.80 -8.86 -9.09
CA GLU A 209 0.56 -10.25 -9.44
C GLU A 209 -0.33 -10.95 -8.43
N LEU A 210 -0.08 -10.74 -7.13
CA LEU A 210 -0.93 -11.26 -6.04
C LEU A 210 -2.36 -10.74 -6.17
N LEU A 211 -2.54 -9.42 -6.35
CA LEU A 211 -3.86 -8.81 -6.50
C LEU A 211 -4.59 -9.34 -7.74
N ALA A 212 -3.88 -9.55 -8.85
CA ALA A 212 -4.46 -10.13 -10.07
C ALA A 212 -4.87 -11.59 -9.87
N ARG A 213 -4.08 -12.42 -9.20
CA ARG A 213 -4.43 -13.81 -8.88
C ARG A 213 -5.55 -13.91 -7.84
N ALA A 214 -5.64 -12.93 -6.94
CA ALA A 214 -6.76 -12.83 -6.00
C ALA A 214 -8.10 -12.52 -6.70
N ALA A 215 -8.09 -12.03 -7.95
CA ALA A 215 -9.27 -11.84 -8.77
C ALA A 215 -9.85 -13.18 -9.29
N THR A 216 -9.97 -14.17 -8.41
CA THR A 216 -10.55 -15.49 -8.70
C THR A 216 -11.84 -15.65 -7.91
N PRO A 217 -13.00 -15.86 -8.61
CA PRO A 217 -14.30 -15.97 -7.96
C PRO A 217 -14.44 -17.22 -7.10
N GLY A 218 -15.41 -17.19 -6.17
CA GLY A 218 -15.80 -18.34 -5.35
C GLY A 218 -14.86 -18.65 -4.18
N ARG A 219 -13.88 -17.80 -3.88
CA ARG A 219 -12.98 -18.01 -2.71
C ARG A 219 -13.65 -17.65 -1.38
N GLY A 220 -14.70 -16.82 -1.41
CA GLY A 220 -15.33 -16.29 -0.20
C GLY A 220 -14.45 -15.30 0.55
N PRO A 221 -14.79 -14.96 1.81
CA PRO A 221 -14.00 -14.02 2.60
C PRO A 221 -12.62 -14.58 2.97
N ARG A 222 -11.57 -13.78 2.73
CA ARG A 222 -10.17 -14.16 3.02
C ARG A 222 -9.36 -12.95 3.51
N ARG A 223 -8.32 -13.22 4.28
CA ARG A 223 -7.32 -12.23 4.68
C ARG A 223 -5.93 -12.79 4.42
N TYR A 224 -5.08 -11.96 3.82
CA TYR A 224 -3.71 -12.29 3.46
C TYR A 224 -2.74 -11.18 3.89
N LEU A 225 -1.49 -11.56 4.08
CA LEU A 225 -0.38 -10.63 4.18
C LEU A 225 0.45 -10.68 2.89
N ALA A 226 0.91 -9.52 2.47
CA ALA A 226 1.91 -9.30 1.44
C ALA A 226 2.92 -8.28 1.96
N GLY A 227 3.53 -8.57 3.11
CA GLY A 227 4.54 -7.70 3.72
C GLY A 227 5.83 -7.72 2.93
N GLY A 228 6.17 -8.86 2.36
CA GLY A 228 7.40 -9.04 1.59
C GLY A 228 8.58 -9.48 2.46
N ARG A 229 9.80 -9.16 2.02
CA ARG A 229 11.02 -9.55 2.73
C ARG A 229 11.33 -8.53 3.83
N TYR A 230 11.61 -9.02 5.03
CA TYR A 230 12.08 -8.14 6.10
C TYR A 230 13.54 -7.75 5.86
N VAL A 231 13.83 -6.45 5.97
CA VAL A 231 15.14 -5.85 5.75
C VAL A 231 15.45 -4.95 6.94
N THR A 232 16.59 -5.15 7.58
CA THR A 232 17.07 -4.22 8.61
C THR A 232 17.43 -2.87 7.98
N TRP A 233 17.37 -1.79 8.75
CA TRP A 233 17.73 -0.47 8.22
C TRP A 233 19.18 -0.42 7.74
N SER A 234 20.09 -1.18 8.35
CA SER A 234 21.47 -1.32 7.89
C SER A 234 21.57 -1.98 6.52
N GLU A 235 20.82 -3.07 6.30
CA GLU A 235 20.73 -3.74 4.99
C GLU A 235 20.02 -2.85 3.96
N TRP A 236 18.96 -2.13 4.36
CA TRP A 236 18.26 -1.20 3.50
C TRP A 236 19.18 -0.13 2.91
N VAL A 237 20.00 0.51 3.77
CA VAL A 237 21.00 1.51 3.33
C VAL A 237 22.05 0.89 2.39
N GLN A 238 22.51 -0.32 2.71
CA GLN A 238 23.49 -1.03 1.87
C GLN A 238 22.90 -1.36 0.51
N LEU A 239 21.69 -1.93 0.45
CA LEU A 239 21.01 -2.30 -0.80
C LEU A 239 20.73 -1.07 -1.66
N LEU A 240 20.26 0.01 -1.06
CA LEU A 240 19.99 1.26 -1.77
C LEU A 240 21.29 1.88 -2.31
N GLY A 241 22.38 1.87 -1.52
CA GLY A 241 23.70 2.34 -1.97
C GLY A 241 24.24 1.52 -3.13
N MET A 242 24.10 0.19 -3.08
CA MET A 242 24.48 -0.70 -4.18
C MET A 242 23.66 -0.41 -5.46
N ALA A 243 22.36 -0.26 -5.33
CA ALA A 243 21.46 0.08 -6.44
C ALA A 243 21.79 1.43 -7.07
N ALA A 244 22.10 2.44 -6.26
CA ALA A 244 22.46 3.78 -6.73
C ALA A 244 23.93 3.92 -7.14
N GLY A 245 24.77 2.88 -7.00
CA GLY A 245 26.20 2.91 -7.31
C GLY A 245 26.99 3.90 -6.44
N THR A 246 26.56 4.17 -5.22
CA THR A 246 27.20 5.13 -4.31
C THR A 246 27.27 4.59 -2.88
N GLU A 247 28.30 5.02 -2.14
CA GLU A 247 28.34 4.79 -0.71
C GLU A 247 27.44 5.82 0.01
N MET A 248 26.50 5.32 0.80
CA MET A 248 25.55 6.19 1.52
C MET A 248 26.11 6.62 2.87
N ALA A 249 26.04 7.92 3.12
CA ALA A 249 26.37 8.45 4.44
C ALA A 249 25.32 7.97 5.48
N ARG A 250 25.77 7.38 6.58
CA ARG A 250 24.90 6.86 7.64
C ARG A 250 25.45 7.13 9.02
N GLN A 251 24.54 7.22 9.98
CA GLN A 251 24.85 7.31 11.40
C GLN A 251 23.95 6.34 12.16
N ASP A 252 24.56 5.40 12.88
CA ASP A 252 23.84 4.50 13.75
C ASP A 252 23.33 5.26 14.98
N VAL A 253 22.07 5.06 15.35
CA VAL A 253 21.41 5.71 16.51
C VAL A 253 20.62 4.65 17.29
N THR A 254 20.37 4.93 18.57
CA THR A 254 19.49 4.08 19.37
C THR A 254 18.01 4.33 19.05
N ALA A 255 17.13 3.41 19.45
CA ALA A 255 15.69 3.58 19.31
C ALA A 255 15.18 4.83 20.03
N ASP A 256 15.66 5.07 21.24
CA ASP A 256 15.24 6.21 22.06
C ASP A 256 15.69 7.54 21.44
N GLU A 257 16.92 7.63 20.90
CA GLU A 257 17.40 8.80 20.17
C GLU A 257 16.55 9.09 18.93
N MET A 258 16.23 8.04 18.16
CA MET A 258 15.40 8.20 16.96
C MET A 258 13.99 8.69 17.29
N ILE A 259 13.36 8.12 18.32
CA ILE A 259 12.02 8.53 18.79
C ILE A 259 12.04 9.95 19.36
N ALA A 260 13.06 10.30 20.15
CA ALA A 260 13.20 11.64 20.70
C ALA A 260 13.36 12.71 19.60
N LEU A 261 14.15 12.41 18.56
CA LEU A 261 14.32 13.28 17.40
C LEU A 261 13.01 13.47 16.61
N GLY A 262 12.27 12.37 16.39
CA GLY A 262 10.97 12.44 15.72
C GLY A 262 9.98 13.34 16.48
N ARG A 263 9.93 13.21 17.80
CA ARG A 263 9.11 14.07 18.68
C ARG A 263 9.55 15.55 18.61
N GLU A 264 10.84 15.81 18.63
CA GLU A 264 11.36 17.17 18.50
C GLU A 264 10.93 17.81 17.17
N PHE A 265 11.03 17.09 16.06
CA PHE A 265 10.58 17.58 14.76
C PHE A 265 9.07 17.83 14.69
N ASP A 266 8.26 16.99 15.33
CA ASP A 266 6.82 17.20 15.43
C ASP A 266 6.49 18.44 16.26
N ASP A 267 7.21 18.71 17.34
CA ASP A 267 7.03 19.91 18.16
C ASP A 267 7.48 21.18 17.44
N GLN A 268 8.55 21.12 16.64
CA GLN A 268 8.97 22.24 15.78
C GLN A 268 7.90 22.55 14.72
N ARG A 269 7.32 21.54 14.05
CA ARG A 269 6.21 21.72 13.08
C ARG A 269 4.97 22.34 13.72
N LYS A 270 4.62 21.95 14.96
CA LYS A 270 3.51 22.56 15.72
C LYS A 270 3.76 24.04 16.03
N GLN A 271 5.02 24.44 16.14
CA GLN A 271 5.44 25.84 16.34
C GLN A 271 5.54 26.63 15.01
N GLY A 272 5.25 26.01 13.87
CA GLY A 272 5.32 26.63 12.55
C GLY A 272 6.75 26.69 12.00
N ILE A 273 7.70 25.95 12.58
CA ILE A 273 9.06 25.84 12.06
C ILE A 273 9.06 24.82 10.91
N GLU A 274 9.61 25.21 9.79
CA GLU A 274 9.79 24.33 8.65
C GLU A 274 10.86 23.27 8.93
N VAL A 275 10.50 22.01 8.78
CA VAL A 275 11.40 20.86 8.96
C VAL A 275 11.35 20.02 7.72
N ASP A 276 12.42 20.04 6.94
CA ASP A 276 12.55 19.34 5.65
C ASP A 276 12.70 17.82 5.78
N ILE A 277 13.03 17.32 6.98
CA ILE A 277 13.19 15.89 7.24
C ILE A 277 11.82 15.30 7.55
N PRO A 278 11.36 14.27 6.80
CA PRO A 278 10.01 13.70 6.97
C PRO A 278 9.90 12.75 8.18
N LEU A 279 10.81 12.84 9.14
CA LEU A 279 10.77 12.05 10.37
C LEU A 279 9.74 12.63 11.34
N THR A 280 8.85 11.76 11.83
CA THR A 280 7.89 12.03 12.91
C THR A 280 8.13 11.08 14.07
N GLU A 281 7.57 11.35 15.25
CA GLU A 281 7.61 10.39 16.37
C GLU A 281 7.00 9.04 15.97
N GLU A 282 5.87 9.04 15.26
CA GLU A 282 5.25 7.84 14.72
C GLU A 282 6.19 7.07 13.79
N ALA A 283 6.78 7.75 12.80
CA ALA A 283 7.70 7.12 11.86
C ALA A 283 8.88 6.46 12.60
N ALA A 284 9.45 7.14 13.59
CA ALA A 284 10.53 6.62 14.43
C ALA A 284 10.10 5.37 15.22
N ILE A 285 8.89 5.38 15.80
CA ILE A 285 8.34 4.21 16.50
C ILE A 285 8.15 3.04 15.53
N ILE A 286 7.58 3.27 14.35
CA ILE A 286 7.39 2.23 13.33
C ILE A 286 8.75 1.69 12.86
N MET A 287 9.71 2.55 12.56
CA MET A 287 11.07 2.15 12.14
C MET A 287 11.75 1.22 13.15
N THR A 288 11.50 1.43 14.45
CA THR A 288 12.13 0.65 15.53
C THR A 288 11.32 -0.56 16.00
N ARG A 289 10.03 -0.66 15.61
CA ARG A 289 9.07 -1.67 16.11
C ARG A 289 8.25 -2.33 15.00
N CYS A 290 8.75 -2.34 13.77
CA CYS A 290 8.15 -3.12 12.69
C CYS A 290 8.77 -4.53 12.70
N PRO A 291 8.02 -5.59 12.99
CA PRO A 291 8.49 -6.97 12.88
C PRO A 291 8.35 -7.49 11.45
N PRO A 292 8.97 -8.63 11.12
CA PRO A 292 8.67 -9.37 9.90
C PRO A 292 7.20 -9.83 9.87
N THR A 293 6.72 -10.15 8.67
CA THR A 293 5.42 -10.78 8.42
C THR A 293 5.59 -12.24 8.03
N ASP A 294 4.63 -13.08 8.37
CA ASP A 294 4.54 -14.44 7.83
C ASP A 294 3.58 -14.46 6.64
N ASP A 295 4.15 -14.39 5.46
CA ASP A 295 3.42 -14.40 4.19
C ASP A 295 3.35 -15.83 3.58
N SER A 296 3.83 -16.85 4.27
CA SER A 296 3.98 -18.22 3.74
C SER A 296 2.67 -18.80 3.20
N ALA A 297 1.56 -18.61 3.93
CA ALA A 297 0.25 -19.05 3.49
C ALA A 297 -0.20 -18.34 2.19
N THR A 298 0.05 -17.04 2.09
CA THR A 298 -0.25 -16.24 0.90
C THR A 298 0.55 -16.73 -0.30
N LEU A 299 1.87 -16.86 -0.13
CA LEU A 299 2.76 -17.31 -1.22
C LEU A 299 2.42 -18.71 -1.70
N SER A 300 2.12 -19.63 -0.77
CA SER A 300 1.70 -21.00 -1.10
C SER A 300 0.37 -21.06 -1.82
N GLU A 301 -0.65 -20.31 -1.37
CA GLU A 301 -1.98 -20.35 -1.98
C GLU A 301 -2.01 -19.77 -3.39
N PHE A 302 -1.20 -18.74 -3.62
CA PHE A 302 -1.14 -18.06 -4.91
C PHE A 302 0.01 -18.52 -5.81
N ASP A 303 0.81 -19.53 -5.39
CA ASP A 303 1.98 -20.04 -6.11
C ASP A 303 2.91 -18.89 -6.54
N LEU A 304 3.30 -18.06 -5.57
CA LEU A 304 4.14 -16.88 -5.77
C LEU A 304 5.44 -17.00 -4.98
N ASP A 305 6.47 -16.35 -5.50
CA ASP A 305 7.69 -16.03 -4.76
C ASP A 305 8.01 -14.55 -4.96
N TYR A 306 8.54 -13.92 -3.91
CA TYR A 306 8.92 -12.51 -3.99
C TYR A 306 10.27 -12.35 -4.68
N ARG A 307 10.38 -11.34 -5.52
CA ARG A 307 11.65 -10.84 -6.03
C ARG A 307 12.63 -10.59 -4.88
N THR A 308 13.90 -10.64 -5.21
CA THR A 308 14.92 -10.27 -4.23
C THR A 308 14.86 -8.77 -3.95
N THR A 309 15.20 -8.38 -2.72
CA THR A 309 15.26 -6.96 -2.36
C THR A 309 16.29 -6.20 -3.19
N ALA A 310 17.36 -6.86 -3.65
CA ALA A 310 18.35 -6.27 -4.53
C ALA A 310 17.78 -5.91 -5.92
N GLU A 311 16.97 -6.79 -6.53
CA GLU A 311 16.26 -6.50 -7.77
C GLU A 311 15.26 -5.36 -7.57
N THR A 312 14.45 -5.43 -6.49
CA THR A 312 13.46 -4.39 -6.19
C THR A 312 14.10 -3.02 -6.03
N PHE A 313 15.21 -2.90 -5.26
CA PHE A 313 15.89 -1.62 -5.09
C PHE A 313 16.63 -1.17 -6.36
N GLY A 314 17.21 -2.11 -7.14
CA GLY A 314 17.81 -1.82 -8.45
C GLY A 314 16.80 -1.08 -9.33
N ASP A 315 15.63 -1.67 -9.51
CA ASP A 315 14.57 -1.12 -10.37
C ASP A 315 13.85 0.10 -9.75
N THR A 316 14.00 0.34 -8.44
CA THR A 316 13.42 1.52 -7.76
C THR A 316 14.21 2.80 -8.05
N VAL A 317 15.52 2.70 -8.25
CA VAL A 317 16.41 3.86 -8.44
C VAL A 317 16.66 4.22 -9.90
N GLU A 318 16.30 3.34 -10.83
CA GLU A 318 16.29 3.61 -12.28
C GLU A 318 15.15 4.58 -12.65
#